data_f76131d9250fd6a107d79583c7243377
#
_entry.id   f76131d9250fd6a107d79583c7243377
#
_cell.length_a   1.000
_cell.length_b   1.000
_cell.length_c   1.000
_cell.angle_alpha   90.00
_cell.angle_beta   90.00
_cell.angle_gamma   90.00
#
_symmetry.space_group_name_H-M   'P 1'
#
loop_
_entity.id
_entity.type
_entity.pdbx_description
1 polymer ?
#
loop_
_entity_poly.entity_id
_entity_poly.type
_entity_poly.pdbx_seq_one_letter_code
_entity_poly.pdbx_strand_id
1 'polypeptide(L)'
;MNKVPIQIMDLTTLKAVVFELSQDIVPSRFENAQQIDSHTIQLGLRTLEKLTWIEISWLAESPRIVSIPPPKKYGEKSTLAKQLKHILVNLALVEISQTGFERIVRFKFASRPGKEIEQELIVELMGRHSNILLLGRKNKIITLGKQIKERQSRLRPIGTGDIYSSPPPLKGLIPESSETFISWKENI
;
A
#
# COMPACT_ATOMS: atom_id res chain seq x y z
N MET A 1 -2.37 -2.77 -32.18
CA MET A 1 -2.93 -3.42 -30.97
C MET A 1 -3.57 -2.33 -30.13
N ASN A 2 -4.89 -2.29 -30.03
CA ASN A 2 -5.60 -1.36 -29.14
C ASN A 2 -5.24 -1.73 -27.72
N LYS A 3 -4.52 -0.84 -27.02
CA LYS A 3 -4.31 -0.99 -25.57
C LYS A 3 -5.69 -0.83 -24.91
N VAL A 4 -6.23 -1.90 -24.36
CA VAL A 4 -7.39 -1.83 -23.48
C VAL A 4 -6.97 -0.89 -22.35
N PRO A 5 -7.69 0.23 -22.10
CA PRO A 5 -7.33 1.12 -21.02
C PRO A 5 -7.41 0.33 -19.70
N ILE A 6 -6.30 0.29 -18.95
CA ILE A 6 -6.28 -0.33 -17.63
C ILE A 6 -7.18 0.53 -16.74
N GLN A 7 -8.19 -0.07 -16.15
CA GLN A 7 -9.09 0.62 -15.22
C GLN A 7 -8.24 1.11 -14.02
N ILE A 8 -8.35 2.41 -13.73
CA ILE A 8 -7.73 2.99 -12.54
C ILE A 8 -8.43 2.41 -11.31
N MET A 9 -7.66 1.93 -10.34
CA MET A 9 -8.20 1.45 -9.07
C MET A 9 -8.79 2.63 -8.28
N ASP A 10 -10.11 2.75 -8.32
CA ASP A 10 -10.86 3.72 -7.51
C ASP A 10 -10.99 3.28 -6.05
N LEU A 11 -11.62 4.09 -5.22
CA LEU A 11 -11.77 3.78 -3.80
C LEU A 11 -12.65 2.55 -3.56
N THR A 12 -13.70 2.36 -4.33
CA THR A 12 -14.62 1.22 -4.19
C THR A 12 -13.92 -0.08 -4.54
N THR A 13 -13.21 -0.11 -5.66
CA THR A 13 -12.38 -1.24 -6.06
C THR A 13 -11.30 -1.53 -5.02
N LEU A 14 -10.64 -0.49 -4.50
CA LEU A 14 -9.62 -0.65 -3.48
C LEU A 14 -10.19 -1.26 -2.18
N LYS A 15 -11.37 -0.81 -1.73
CA LYS A 15 -12.04 -1.38 -0.55
C LYS A 15 -12.37 -2.86 -0.75
N ALA A 16 -12.88 -3.24 -1.93
CA ALA A 16 -13.15 -4.64 -2.24
C ALA A 16 -11.86 -5.48 -2.22
N VAL A 17 -10.81 -5.02 -2.88
CA VAL A 17 -9.51 -5.71 -2.89
C VAL A 17 -8.93 -5.84 -1.48
N VAL A 18 -8.98 -4.80 -0.66
CA VAL A 18 -8.49 -4.84 0.73
C VAL A 18 -9.30 -5.85 1.55
N PHE A 19 -10.61 -5.88 1.37
CA PHE A 19 -11.48 -6.86 2.06
C PHE A 19 -11.09 -8.29 1.65
N GLU A 20 -11.01 -8.60 0.36
CA GLU A 20 -10.63 -9.93 -0.13
C GLU A 20 -9.23 -10.34 0.36
N LEU A 21 -8.22 -9.46 0.21
CA LEU A 21 -6.88 -9.74 0.69
C LEU A 21 -6.85 -9.99 2.21
N SER A 22 -7.64 -9.24 2.98
CA SER A 22 -7.70 -9.45 4.44
C SER A 22 -8.23 -10.83 4.81
N GLN A 23 -9.16 -11.37 4.02
CA GLN A 23 -9.66 -12.74 4.24
C GLN A 23 -8.66 -13.80 3.77
N ASP A 24 -7.99 -13.56 2.64
CA ASP A 24 -7.16 -14.55 1.97
C ASP A 24 -5.75 -14.70 2.56
N ILE A 25 -5.16 -13.60 3.05
CA ILE A 25 -3.74 -13.57 3.42
C ILE A 25 -3.46 -13.07 4.84
N VAL A 26 -4.46 -12.82 5.66
CA VAL A 26 -4.26 -12.42 7.07
C VAL A 26 -4.79 -13.52 7.99
N PRO A 27 -3.98 -14.05 8.94
CA PRO A 27 -2.57 -13.76 9.11
C PRO A 27 -1.67 -14.56 8.16
N SER A 28 -0.53 -13.98 7.78
CA SER A 28 0.47 -14.68 6.98
C SER A 28 1.89 -14.26 7.34
N ARG A 29 2.86 -15.16 7.15
CA ARG A 29 4.28 -14.85 7.36
C ARG A 29 4.85 -14.19 6.10
N PHE A 30 5.58 -13.11 6.27
CA PHE A 30 6.34 -12.52 5.17
C PHE A 30 7.49 -13.47 4.76
N GLU A 31 7.62 -13.78 3.47
CA GLU A 31 8.67 -14.66 2.96
C GLU A 31 9.63 -13.98 1.99
N ASN A 32 9.10 -13.15 1.10
CA ASN A 32 9.95 -12.57 0.07
C ASN A 32 9.41 -11.24 -0.47
N ALA A 33 10.31 -10.44 -1.03
CA ALA A 33 10.00 -9.27 -1.84
C ALA A 33 10.90 -9.23 -3.07
N GLN A 34 10.35 -8.90 -4.22
CA GLN A 34 11.11 -8.65 -5.44
C GLN A 34 10.53 -7.46 -6.19
N GLN A 35 11.39 -6.66 -6.78
CA GLN A 35 10.99 -5.51 -7.59
C GLN A 35 11.06 -5.90 -9.07
N ILE A 36 9.98 -5.63 -9.82
CA ILE A 36 9.87 -6.01 -11.23
C ILE A 36 10.34 -4.87 -12.13
N ASP A 37 10.02 -3.65 -11.75
CA ASP A 37 10.43 -2.41 -12.41
C ASP A 37 10.56 -1.28 -11.38
N SER A 38 10.82 -0.07 -11.83
CA SER A 38 11.00 1.09 -10.95
C SER A 38 9.78 1.48 -10.10
N HIS A 39 8.59 0.94 -10.41
CA HIS A 39 7.33 1.32 -9.78
C HIS A 39 6.47 0.12 -9.32
N THR A 40 7.00 -1.10 -9.40
CA THR A 40 6.22 -2.30 -9.09
C THR A 40 7.04 -3.27 -8.23
N ILE A 41 6.46 -3.68 -7.12
CA ILE A 41 7.03 -4.67 -6.20
C ILE A 41 6.06 -5.83 -5.99
N GLN A 42 6.59 -7.02 -5.79
CA GLN A 42 5.84 -8.22 -5.49
C GLN A 42 6.25 -8.77 -4.13
N LEU A 43 5.27 -9.11 -3.31
CA LEU A 43 5.46 -9.65 -1.96
C LEU A 43 4.92 -11.07 -1.87
N GLY A 44 5.73 -11.98 -1.35
CA GLY A 44 5.35 -13.35 -1.04
C GLY A 44 4.96 -13.48 0.43
N LEU A 45 3.74 -13.93 0.67
CA LEU A 45 3.08 -14.03 1.96
C LEU A 45 2.56 -15.46 2.15
N ARG A 46 3.03 -16.13 3.19
CA ARG A 46 2.69 -17.52 3.47
C ARG A 46 1.63 -17.62 4.56
N THR A 47 0.47 -18.09 4.18
CA THR A 47 -0.57 -18.55 5.10
C THR A 47 -0.27 -19.97 5.57
N LEU A 48 -1.14 -20.55 6.38
CA LEU A 48 -1.04 -21.97 6.76
C LEU A 48 -1.22 -22.92 5.56
N GLU A 49 -1.98 -22.48 4.55
CA GLU A 49 -2.35 -23.32 3.40
C GLU A 49 -1.38 -23.17 2.21
N LYS A 50 -1.01 -21.92 1.88
CA LYS A 50 -0.29 -21.63 0.63
C LYS A 50 0.61 -20.41 0.72
N LEU A 51 1.54 -20.30 -0.21
CA LEU A 51 2.28 -19.08 -0.50
C LEU A 51 1.49 -18.25 -1.52
N THR A 52 0.99 -17.11 -1.10
CA THR A 52 0.28 -16.17 -1.97
C THR A 52 1.19 -15.01 -2.32
N TRP A 53 1.07 -14.53 -3.55
CA TRP A 53 1.80 -13.37 -4.03
C TRP A 53 0.86 -12.22 -4.33
N ILE A 54 1.24 -11.04 -3.89
CA ILE A 54 0.57 -9.79 -4.25
C ILE A 54 1.54 -8.88 -5.00
N GLU A 55 1.01 -8.15 -5.95
CA GLU A 55 1.73 -7.11 -6.68
C GLU A 55 1.19 -5.74 -6.26
N ILE A 56 2.11 -4.83 -5.97
CA ILE A 56 1.84 -3.44 -5.61
C ILE A 56 2.55 -2.56 -6.63
N SER A 57 1.80 -1.76 -7.37
CA SER A 57 2.33 -0.79 -8.31
C SER A 57 1.95 0.63 -7.89
N TRP A 58 2.94 1.52 -7.84
CA TRP A 58 2.76 2.96 -7.63
C TRP A 58 3.02 3.74 -8.92
N LEU A 59 2.92 3.10 -10.07
CA LEU A 59 2.99 3.76 -11.37
C LEU A 59 1.81 4.74 -11.51
N ALA A 60 2.11 6.00 -11.88
CA ALA A 60 1.13 7.08 -11.88
C ALA A 60 -0.14 6.78 -12.71
N GLU A 61 0.04 6.11 -13.84
CA GLU A 61 -1.02 5.80 -14.80
C GLU A 61 -1.86 4.58 -14.41
N SER A 62 -1.33 3.71 -13.55
CA SER A 62 -1.99 2.46 -13.16
C SER A 62 -1.60 1.98 -11.75
N PRO A 63 -1.79 2.83 -10.72
CA PRO A 63 -1.50 2.42 -9.36
C PRO A 63 -2.49 1.33 -8.93
N ARG A 64 -1.98 0.22 -8.33
CA ARG A 64 -2.82 -0.94 -8.00
C ARG A 64 -2.22 -1.83 -6.94
N ILE A 65 -3.09 -2.63 -6.33
CA ILE A 65 -2.76 -3.79 -5.51
C ILE A 65 -3.58 -4.96 -6.05
N VAL A 66 -2.92 -6.08 -6.38
CA VAL A 66 -3.60 -7.26 -6.94
C VAL A 66 -2.93 -8.54 -6.46
N SER A 67 -3.71 -9.62 -6.32
CA SER A 67 -3.17 -10.97 -6.21
C SER A 67 -2.63 -11.43 -7.56
N ILE A 68 -1.51 -12.12 -7.54
CA ILE A 68 -0.86 -12.65 -8.76
C ILE A 68 -0.50 -14.13 -8.58
N PRO A 69 -0.39 -14.89 -9.68
CA PRO A 69 0.25 -16.19 -9.65
C PRO A 69 1.70 -16.09 -9.16
N PRO A 70 2.31 -17.19 -8.68
CA PRO A 70 3.71 -17.20 -8.29
C PRO A 70 4.60 -16.62 -9.39
N PRO A 71 5.36 -15.55 -9.12
CA PRO A 71 6.13 -14.88 -10.15
C PRO A 71 7.34 -15.71 -10.58
N LYS A 72 7.79 -15.50 -11.80
CA LYS A 72 9.07 -16.02 -12.27
C LYS A 72 10.20 -15.39 -11.44
N LYS A 73 11.23 -16.19 -11.08
CA LYS A 73 12.28 -15.87 -10.10
C LYS A 73 13.28 -14.74 -10.49
N TYR A 74 12.92 -13.76 -11.29
CA TYR A 74 13.86 -12.80 -11.84
C TYR A 74 13.40 -11.34 -11.74
N GLY A 75 13.02 -10.92 -10.51
CA GLY A 75 12.86 -9.50 -10.22
C GLY A 75 14.21 -8.83 -9.96
N GLU A 76 14.33 -7.55 -10.28
CA GLU A 76 15.53 -6.76 -9.97
C GLU A 76 15.77 -6.72 -8.45
N LYS A 77 17.03 -6.80 -8.05
CA LYS A 77 17.44 -6.65 -6.65
C LYS A 77 17.52 -5.16 -6.27
N SER A 78 16.38 -4.49 -6.18
CA SER A 78 16.34 -3.09 -5.76
C SER A 78 16.67 -2.90 -4.28
N THR A 79 17.05 -1.68 -3.91
CA THR A 79 17.26 -1.31 -2.51
C THR A 79 15.96 -1.48 -1.71
N LEU A 80 14.81 -1.09 -2.26
CA LEU A 80 13.51 -1.25 -1.62
C LEU A 80 13.21 -2.73 -1.32
N ALA A 81 13.31 -3.62 -2.33
CA ALA A 81 13.05 -5.04 -2.14
C ALA A 81 14.00 -5.68 -1.13
N LYS A 82 15.29 -5.30 -1.15
CA LYS A 82 16.27 -5.78 -0.16
C LYS A 82 15.93 -5.33 1.25
N GLN A 83 15.55 -4.07 1.44
CA GLN A 83 15.20 -3.53 2.74
C GLN A 83 13.90 -4.15 3.26
N LEU A 84 12.86 -4.29 2.43
CA LEU A 84 11.63 -4.98 2.80
C LEU A 84 11.94 -6.41 3.24
N LYS A 85 12.73 -7.15 2.47
CA LYS A 85 13.11 -8.52 2.82
C LYS A 85 13.88 -8.60 4.13
N HIS A 86 14.83 -7.70 4.35
CA HIS A 86 15.64 -7.70 5.57
C HIS A 86 14.83 -7.35 6.82
N ILE A 87 13.92 -6.40 6.72
CA ILE A 87 13.19 -5.86 7.88
C ILE A 87 11.94 -6.68 8.21
N LEU A 88 11.23 -7.18 7.17
CA LEU A 88 9.99 -7.92 7.37
C LEU A 88 10.20 -9.43 7.54
N VAL A 89 11.42 -9.94 7.30
CA VAL A 89 11.72 -11.36 7.56
C VAL A 89 11.42 -11.70 9.02
N ASN A 90 10.78 -12.83 9.24
CA ASN A 90 10.30 -13.30 10.56
C ASN A 90 9.10 -12.53 11.14
N LEU A 91 8.54 -11.54 10.43
CA LEU A 91 7.30 -10.90 10.82
C LEU A 91 6.10 -11.53 10.11
N ALA A 92 4.96 -11.47 10.79
CA ALA A 92 3.66 -11.82 10.25
C ALA A 92 2.91 -10.55 9.85
N LEU A 93 2.29 -10.59 8.67
CA LEU A 93 1.22 -9.66 8.31
C LEU A 93 0.01 -10.00 9.16
N VAL A 94 -0.41 -9.06 10.01
CA VAL A 94 -1.49 -9.29 10.99
C VAL A 94 -2.73 -8.45 10.71
N GLU A 95 -2.62 -7.43 9.87
CA GLU A 95 -3.75 -6.59 9.48
C GLU A 95 -3.48 -5.95 8.10
N ILE A 96 -4.54 -5.86 7.30
CA ILE A 96 -4.60 -4.98 6.12
C ILE A 96 -5.79 -4.07 6.34
N SER A 97 -5.60 -2.75 6.23
CA SER A 97 -6.67 -1.78 6.43
C SER A 97 -6.61 -0.62 5.44
N GLN A 98 -7.78 -0.11 5.10
CA GLN A 98 -8.01 1.13 4.40
C GLN A 98 -9.06 1.92 5.17
N THR A 99 -8.80 3.17 5.47
CA THR A 99 -9.66 3.98 6.32
C THR A 99 -10.07 5.27 5.61
N GLY A 100 -11.32 5.65 5.77
CA GLY A 100 -11.88 6.90 5.25
C GLY A 100 -12.01 6.87 3.72
N PHE A 101 -11.82 8.04 3.11
CA PHE A 101 -11.98 8.28 1.68
C PHE A 101 -10.66 8.35 0.91
N GLU A 102 -9.55 8.18 1.58
CA GLU A 102 -8.23 8.19 0.95
C GLU A 102 -7.86 6.80 0.42
N ARG A 103 -7.23 6.76 -0.75
CA ARG A 103 -6.72 5.50 -1.33
C ARG A 103 -5.37 5.15 -0.74
N ILE A 104 -5.36 4.94 0.58
CA ILE A 104 -4.19 4.55 1.37
C ILE A 104 -4.48 3.20 2.01
N VAL A 105 -3.60 2.22 1.75
CA VAL A 105 -3.67 0.91 2.36
C VAL A 105 -2.51 0.74 3.32
N ARG A 106 -2.79 0.16 4.47
CA ARG A 106 -1.83 -0.13 5.54
C ARG A 106 -1.71 -1.63 5.72
N PHE A 107 -0.52 -2.16 5.56
CA PHE A 107 -0.16 -3.53 5.87
C PHE A 107 0.64 -3.51 7.17
N LYS A 108 0.09 -4.08 8.24
CA LYS A 108 0.69 -4.07 9.57
C LYS A 108 1.36 -5.40 9.88
N PHE A 109 2.59 -5.31 10.33
CA PHE A 109 3.43 -6.46 10.63
C PHE A 109 3.82 -6.49 12.11
N ALA A 110 3.76 -7.69 12.70
CA ALA A 110 4.15 -7.97 14.07
C ALA A 110 4.94 -9.29 14.13
N SER A 111 5.60 -9.57 15.24
CA SER A 111 6.30 -10.86 15.44
C SER A 111 5.33 -12.05 15.35
N ARG A 112 4.08 -11.87 15.75
CA ARG A 112 2.95 -12.83 15.61
C ARG A 112 1.60 -12.13 15.85
N PRO A 113 0.48 -12.74 15.44
CA PRO A 113 -0.84 -12.21 15.75
C PRO A 113 -1.03 -11.93 17.25
N GLY A 114 -1.68 -10.81 17.56
CA GLY A 114 -1.92 -10.35 18.94
C GLY A 114 -0.73 -9.65 19.61
N LYS A 115 0.38 -9.45 18.92
CA LYS A 115 1.52 -8.63 19.40
C LYS A 115 1.48 -7.23 18.84
N GLU A 116 2.25 -6.33 19.46
CA GLU A 116 2.41 -4.94 19.01
C GLU A 116 2.93 -4.87 17.57
N ILE A 117 2.44 -3.90 16.83
CA ILE A 117 2.87 -3.63 15.45
C ILE A 117 4.31 -3.10 15.49
N GLU A 118 5.20 -3.79 14.80
CA GLU A 118 6.61 -3.45 14.71
C GLU A 118 6.91 -2.63 13.45
N GLN A 119 6.24 -2.97 12.34
CA GLN A 119 6.45 -2.34 11.04
C GLN A 119 5.10 -2.11 10.35
N GLU A 120 5.04 -1.08 9.53
CA GLU A 120 3.86 -0.78 8.73
C GLU A 120 4.26 -0.43 7.30
N LEU A 121 3.71 -1.14 6.32
CA LEU A 121 3.90 -0.82 4.91
C LEU A 121 2.70 -0.02 4.44
N ILE A 122 2.94 1.25 4.09
CA ILE A 122 1.93 2.17 3.57
C ILE A 122 1.98 2.14 2.05
N VAL A 123 0.83 1.99 1.43
CA VAL A 123 0.65 2.09 -0.03
C VAL A 123 -0.33 3.20 -0.33
N GLU A 124 0.15 4.24 -1.00
CA GLU A 124 -0.64 5.40 -1.44
C GLU A 124 -0.92 5.26 -2.95
N LEU A 125 -2.20 5.21 -3.34
CA LEU A 125 -2.64 5.01 -4.74
C LEU A 125 -3.33 6.26 -5.28
N MET A 126 -2.55 7.33 -5.49
CA MET A 126 -3.05 8.67 -5.82
C MET A 126 -2.47 9.21 -7.13
N GLY A 127 -2.49 8.40 -8.21
CA GLY A 127 -1.96 8.77 -9.51
C GLY A 127 -0.49 9.18 -9.40
N ARG A 128 -0.11 10.37 -9.86
CA ARG A 128 1.27 10.88 -9.82
C ARG A 128 1.87 10.98 -8.39
N HIS A 129 1.03 10.99 -7.37
CA HIS A 129 1.43 11.03 -5.96
C HIS A 129 1.47 9.64 -5.31
N SER A 130 1.23 8.59 -6.09
CA SER A 130 1.34 7.21 -5.59
C SER A 130 2.75 6.92 -5.09
N ASN A 131 2.82 6.17 -4.00
CA ASN A 131 4.07 5.77 -3.37
C ASN A 131 3.89 4.52 -2.50
N ILE A 132 4.99 3.91 -2.12
CA ILE A 132 5.06 2.85 -1.13
C ILE A 132 6.12 3.20 -0.09
N LEU A 133 5.80 3.05 1.19
CA LEU A 133 6.68 3.46 2.29
C LEU A 133 6.68 2.38 3.38
N LEU A 134 7.85 1.98 3.84
CA LEU A 134 7.98 1.14 5.03
C LEU A 134 8.26 2.03 6.24
N LEU A 135 7.41 1.94 7.24
CA LEU A 135 7.53 2.66 8.50
C LEU A 135 8.00 1.74 9.61
N GLY A 136 8.88 2.26 10.42
CA GLY A 136 9.29 1.67 11.69
C GLY A 136 8.61 2.34 12.89
N ARG A 137 9.23 2.17 14.05
CA ARG A 137 8.76 2.78 15.30
C ARG A 137 8.62 4.30 15.14
N LYS A 138 7.58 4.86 15.80
CA LYS A 138 7.26 6.30 15.78
C LYS A 138 7.00 6.82 14.35
N ASN A 139 6.46 5.98 13.46
CA ASN A 139 6.15 6.33 12.07
C ASN A 139 7.35 6.85 11.27
N LYS A 140 8.57 6.47 11.65
CA LYS A 140 9.78 6.87 10.92
C LYS A 140 9.89 6.08 9.62
N ILE A 141 10.07 6.77 8.49
CA ILE A 141 10.22 6.15 7.16
C ILE A 141 11.61 5.48 7.09
N ILE A 142 11.61 4.17 6.91
CA ILE A 142 12.82 3.37 6.76
C ILE A 142 13.25 3.31 5.30
N THR A 143 12.29 3.05 4.42
CA THR A 143 12.50 3.00 2.97
C THR A 143 11.21 3.35 2.22
N LEU A 144 11.34 3.74 0.97
CA LEU A 144 10.21 4.16 0.14
C LEU A 144 10.49 3.90 -1.35
N GLY A 145 9.43 3.82 -2.14
CA GLY A 145 9.51 3.64 -3.59
C GLY A 145 9.98 4.91 -4.32
N LYS A 146 9.53 6.08 -3.84
CA LYS A 146 9.83 7.36 -4.49
C LYS A 146 10.08 8.45 -3.47
N GLN A 147 11.29 9.00 -3.45
CA GLN A 147 11.62 10.18 -2.64
C GLN A 147 11.04 11.44 -3.27
N ILE A 148 10.43 12.31 -2.46
CA ILE A 148 9.86 13.59 -2.88
C ILE A 148 10.64 14.71 -2.19
N LYS A 149 11.44 15.45 -2.96
CA LYS A 149 12.22 16.59 -2.45
C LYS A 149 11.35 17.84 -2.32
N GLU A 150 11.74 18.80 -1.48
CA GLU A 150 11.05 20.08 -1.28
C GLU A 150 10.77 20.82 -2.58
N ARG A 151 11.71 20.78 -3.55
CA ARG A 151 11.52 21.36 -4.88
C ARG A 151 10.39 20.74 -5.70
N GLN A 152 10.01 19.49 -5.38
CA GLN A 152 8.95 18.74 -6.07
C GLN A 152 7.59 18.88 -5.37
N SER A 153 7.59 19.06 -4.06
CA SER A 153 6.41 19.34 -3.26
C SER A 153 6.79 20.16 -2.04
N ARG A 154 6.26 21.38 -1.96
CA ARG A 154 6.39 22.22 -0.77
C ARG A 154 5.48 21.78 0.37
N LEU A 155 4.37 21.12 0.03
CA LEU A 155 3.34 20.71 0.98
C LEU A 155 3.72 19.42 1.73
N ARG A 156 4.40 18.48 1.04
CA ARG A 156 4.71 17.18 1.60
C ARG A 156 5.99 16.61 0.98
N PRO A 157 7.16 17.13 1.35
CA PRO A 157 8.41 16.42 1.07
C PRO A 157 8.44 15.11 1.84
N ILE A 158 8.99 14.06 1.27
CA ILE A 158 9.06 12.73 1.88
C ILE A 158 10.40 12.09 1.54
N GLY A 159 11.15 11.72 2.57
CA GLY A 159 12.43 11.04 2.45
C GLY A 159 12.64 9.98 3.51
N THR A 160 13.68 9.17 3.33
CA THR A 160 14.12 8.21 4.33
C THR A 160 14.56 8.95 5.58
N GLY A 161 14.07 8.50 6.74
CA GLY A 161 14.35 9.13 8.04
C GLY A 161 13.31 10.13 8.50
N ASP A 162 12.45 10.64 7.62
CA ASP A 162 11.38 11.54 7.97
C ASP A 162 10.28 10.82 8.75
N ILE A 163 9.48 11.59 9.49
CA ILE A 163 8.25 11.08 10.10
C ILE A 163 7.13 11.11 9.06
N TYR A 164 6.47 9.96 8.87
CA TYR A 164 5.34 9.87 7.97
C TYR A 164 4.19 10.78 8.42
N SER A 165 3.69 11.57 7.49
CA SER A 165 2.42 12.30 7.61
C SER A 165 1.49 11.87 6.49
N SER A 166 0.21 11.73 6.78
CA SER A 166 -0.79 11.42 5.75
C SER A 166 -0.86 12.56 4.72
N PRO A 167 -1.24 12.26 3.47
CA PRO A 167 -1.55 13.30 2.50
C PRO A 167 -2.56 14.30 3.06
N PRO A 168 -2.54 15.56 2.60
CA PRO A 168 -3.59 16.52 2.94
C PRO A 168 -4.95 15.93 2.58
N PRO A 169 -5.96 16.08 3.45
CA PRO A 169 -7.30 15.57 3.18
C PRO A 169 -7.88 16.22 1.91
N LEU A 170 -8.76 15.50 1.23
CA LEU A 170 -9.53 16.07 0.14
C LEU A 170 -10.33 17.28 0.62
N LYS A 171 -10.36 18.32 -0.19
CA LYS A 171 -11.22 19.48 0.07
C LYS A 171 -12.65 19.09 -0.28
N GLY A 172 -13.58 19.30 0.65
CA GLY A 172 -15.00 19.01 0.46
C GLY A 172 -15.61 18.38 1.71
N LEU A 173 -16.92 18.25 1.69
CA LEU A 173 -17.66 17.56 2.73
C LEU A 173 -17.48 16.04 2.54
N ILE A 174 -17.21 15.34 3.60
CA ILE A 174 -17.15 13.87 3.60
C ILE A 174 -18.61 13.38 3.74
N PRO A 175 -19.13 12.58 2.80
CA PRO A 175 -20.46 12.00 2.91
C PRO A 175 -20.58 11.17 4.19
N GLU A 176 -21.61 11.39 4.97
CA GLU A 176 -21.92 10.59 6.15
C GLU A 176 -22.84 9.41 5.76
N SER A 177 -22.69 8.27 6.42
CA SER A 177 -23.53 7.08 6.16
C SER A 177 -25.02 7.32 6.48
N SER A 178 -25.32 8.34 7.28
CA SER A 178 -26.66 8.79 7.68
C SER A 178 -27.21 9.89 6.76
N GLU A 179 -26.43 10.38 5.81
CA GLU A 179 -26.83 11.51 4.95
C GLU A 179 -27.98 11.11 4.03
N THR A 180 -29.04 11.89 4.04
CA THR A 180 -30.19 11.69 3.14
C THR A 180 -29.87 12.21 1.74
N PHE A 181 -30.57 11.70 0.71
CA PHE A 181 -30.44 12.21 -0.66
C PHE A 181 -30.70 13.72 -0.76
N ILE A 182 -31.60 14.25 0.06
CA ILE A 182 -31.93 15.69 0.09
C ILE A 182 -30.74 16.49 0.61
N SER A 183 -30.19 16.11 1.78
CA SER A 183 -29.04 16.82 2.35
C SER A 183 -27.79 16.68 1.47
N TRP A 184 -27.58 15.52 0.83
CA TRP A 184 -26.50 15.33 -0.12
C TRP A 184 -26.62 16.28 -1.32
N LYS A 185 -27.83 16.47 -1.86
CA LYS A 185 -28.09 17.37 -3.00
C LYS A 185 -27.83 18.84 -2.67
N GLU A 186 -28.05 19.25 -1.43
CA GLU A 186 -27.81 20.63 -0.96
C GLU A 186 -26.32 20.94 -0.76
N ASN A 187 -25.48 19.89 -0.68
CA ASN A 187 -24.03 19.99 -0.43
C ASN A 187 -23.18 19.90 -1.73
N ILE A 188 -23.81 19.79 -2.91
CA ILE A 188 -23.14 19.83 -4.22
C ILE A 188 -23.24 21.23 -4.82
#